data_acccabeb4255f674df8116f86fe578d7
#
_entry.id   acccabeb4255f674df8116f86fe578d7
#
_cell.length_a   1.000
_cell.length_b   1.000
_cell.length_c   1.000
_cell.angle_alpha   90.00
_cell.angle_beta   90.00
_cell.angle_gamma   90.00
#
_symmetry.space_group_name_H-M   'P 1'
#
loop_
_entity.id
_entity.type
_entity.pdbx_description
1 polymer ?
#
loop_
_entity_poly.entity_id
_entity_poly.type
_entity_poly.pdbx_seq_one_letter_code
_entity_poly.pdbx_strand_id
1 'polypeptide(L)'
;MVVSPESRLAEATGLALAIGLNVVHQEAIFLKEIKPATYYSKGFIEKMLPIVAANDVFLLVSDAMLSPIQQRNLEKALKIKVIDRTALILEIFGERAQTSEGKLQVELAHLTYQRSRLVRSWTHLERQRGGAGFLGGPGEKQIELDKRLIDDKIIKIKKELEKVKNTRGLQRSNRQKVPYPVVAL
;
A
#
# COMPACT_ATOMS: atom_id res chain seq x y z
N MET A 1 -23.85 0.84 8.58
CA MET A 1 -23.54 -0.44 9.23
C MET A 1 -22.20 -0.26 9.94
N VAL A 2 -22.18 -0.30 11.26
CA VAL A 2 -20.93 -0.15 12.04
C VAL A 2 -20.30 -1.54 12.15
N VAL A 3 -19.15 -1.74 11.53
CA VAL A 3 -18.41 -3.01 11.58
C VAL A 3 -17.71 -3.11 12.93
N SER A 4 -17.88 -4.22 13.65
CA SER A 4 -17.23 -4.42 14.94
C SER A 4 -15.70 -4.53 14.81
N PRO A 5 -14.92 -4.16 15.85
CA PRO A 5 -13.47 -4.32 15.84
C PRO A 5 -13.02 -5.77 15.59
N GLU A 6 -13.75 -6.74 16.12
CA GLU A 6 -13.49 -8.17 15.96
C GLU A 6 -13.70 -8.63 14.51
N SER A 7 -14.76 -8.15 13.86
CA SER A 7 -15.03 -8.43 12.45
C SER A 7 -13.94 -7.87 11.54
N ARG A 8 -13.43 -6.67 11.83
CA ARG A 8 -12.30 -6.06 11.09
C ARG A 8 -11.01 -6.83 11.29
N LEU A 9 -10.75 -7.31 12.51
CA LEU A 9 -9.58 -8.12 12.81
C LEU A 9 -9.64 -9.47 12.07
N ALA A 10 -10.79 -10.14 12.08
CA ALA A 10 -10.99 -11.38 11.35
C ALA A 10 -10.83 -11.19 9.84
N GLU A 11 -11.33 -10.09 9.27
CA GLU A 11 -11.14 -9.74 7.87
C GLU A 11 -9.65 -9.51 7.54
N ALA A 12 -8.94 -8.70 8.32
CA ALA A 12 -7.53 -8.42 8.12
C ALA A 12 -6.67 -9.71 8.20
N THR A 13 -6.99 -10.59 9.15
CA THR A 13 -6.37 -11.91 9.28
C THR A 13 -6.64 -12.77 8.04
N GLY A 14 -7.88 -12.83 7.58
CA GLY A 14 -8.24 -13.54 6.37
C GLY A 14 -7.51 -13.04 5.12
N LEU A 15 -7.31 -11.72 4.99
CA LEU A 15 -6.51 -11.13 3.92
C LEU A 15 -5.04 -11.54 3.99
N ALA A 16 -4.44 -11.56 5.17
CA ALA A 16 -3.06 -11.99 5.35
C ALA A 16 -2.88 -13.49 5.00
N LEU A 17 -3.80 -14.34 5.44
CA LEU A 17 -3.81 -15.77 5.10
C LEU A 17 -4.00 -16.01 3.59
N ALA A 18 -4.74 -15.15 2.90
CA ALA A 18 -5.02 -15.27 1.46
C ALA A 18 -3.77 -15.14 0.57
N ILE A 19 -2.68 -14.59 1.08
CA ILE A 19 -1.36 -14.52 0.42
C ILE A 19 -0.31 -15.40 1.11
N GLY A 20 -0.75 -16.43 1.80
CA GLY A 20 0.14 -17.44 2.40
C GLY A 20 0.93 -16.96 3.62
N LEU A 21 0.58 -15.82 4.23
CA LEU A 21 1.23 -15.37 5.45
C LEU A 21 0.79 -16.23 6.64
N ASN A 22 1.75 -16.64 7.46
CA ASN A 22 1.45 -17.30 8.74
C ASN A 22 1.22 -16.25 9.82
N VAL A 23 -0.01 -16.15 10.31
CA VAL A 23 -0.39 -15.16 11.33
C VAL A 23 -0.14 -15.74 12.72
N VAL A 24 0.94 -15.33 13.37
CA VAL A 24 1.35 -15.81 14.70
C VAL A 24 0.75 -14.99 15.85
N HIS A 25 0.34 -13.77 15.59
CA HIS A 25 -0.30 -12.90 16.56
C HIS A 25 -1.31 -11.97 15.90
N GLN A 26 -2.44 -11.74 16.55
CA GLN A 26 -3.47 -10.79 16.11
C GLN A 26 -4.09 -10.11 17.30
N GLU A 27 -4.31 -8.81 17.23
CA GLU A 27 -4.85 -8.01 18.32
C GLU A 27 -5.66 -6.82 17.82
N ALA A 28 -6.85 -6.62 18.34
CA ALA A 28 -7.61 -5.39 18.19
C ALA A 28 -7.21 -4.39 19.28
N ILE A 29 -6.76 -3.20 18.89
CA ILE A 29 -6.23 -2.20 19.79
C ILE A 29 -7.17 -1.01 19.85
N PHE A 30 -7.59 -0.66 21.05
CA PHE A 30 -8.30 0.59 21.28
C PHE A 30 -7.31 1.74 21.45
N LEU A 31 -7.29 2.66 20.50
CA LEU A 31 -6.44 3.84 20.52
C LEU A 31 -7.19 5.02 21.16
N LYS A 32 -6.73 5.47 22.31
CA LYS A 32 -7.21 6.72 22.93
C LYS A 32 -6.79 7.94 22.10
N GLU A 33 -5.61 7.87 21.50
CA GLU A 33 -4.99 8.93 20.73
C GLU A 33 -4.04 8.33 19.69
N ILE A 34 -4.06 8.89 18.47
CA ILE A 34 -3.12 8.53 17.41
C ILE A 34 -1.81 9.30 17.62
N LYS A 35 -0.71 8.59 17.82
CA LYS A 35 0.60 9.23 17.99
C LYS A 35 1.15 9.68 16.63
N PRO A 36 1.53 10.96 16.47
CA PRO A 36 2.03 11.48 15.19
C PRO A 36 3.26 10.73 14.67
N ALA A 37 4.16 10.31 15.55
CA ALA A 37 5.41 9.66 15.20
C ALA A 37 5.28 8.19 14.79
N THR A 38 4.41 7.42 15.45
CA THR A 38 4.38 5.95 15.33
C THR A 38 2.98 5.38 15.11
N TYR A 39 1.93 6.23 15.09
CA TYR A 39 0.52 5.83 15.10
C TYR A 39 0.11 5.19 16.45
N TYR A 40 0.85 4.19 16.89
CA TYR A 40 0.66 3.44 18.14
C TYR A 40 1.42 4.07 19.31
N SER A 41 0.99 3.78 20.53
CA SER A 41 1.67 4.22 21.76
C SER A 41 3.00 3.51 21.97
N LYS A 42 3.88 4.09 22.80
CA LYS A 42 5.15 3.47 23.20
C LYS A 42 4.93 2.12 23.89
N GLY A 43 3.93 2.03 24.78
CA GLY A 43 3.60 0.78 25.46
C GLY A 43 3.15 -0.34 24.50
N PHE A 44 2.48 0.00 23.39
CA PHE A 44 2.19 -0.99 22.35
C PHE A 44 3.48 -1.52 21.71
N ILE A 45 4.41 -0.63 21.36
CA ILE A 45 5.68 -1.03 20.73
C ILE A 45 6.48 -1.93 21.70
N GLU A 46 6.56 -1.55 22.97
CA GLU A 46 7.25 -2.34 24.01
C GLU A 46 6.60 -3.72 24.21
N LYS A 47 5.28 -3.81 24.10
CA LYS A 47 4.53 -5.08 24.15
C LYS A 47 4.82 -5.96 22.93
N MET A 48 4.97 -5.37 21.73
CA MET A 48 5.19 -6.13 20.50
C MET A 48 6.62 -6.68 20.40
N LEU A 49 7.62 -6.01 20.93
CA LEU A 49 9.03 -6.43 20.83
C LEU A 49 9.29 -7.88 21.27
N PRO A 50 8.83 -8.33 22.45
CA PRO A 50 9.02 -9.73 22.86
C PRO A 50 8.24 -10.71 21.96
N ILE A 51 7.06 -10.35 21.45
CA ILE A 51 6.27 -11.20 20.57
C ILE A 51 7.01 -11.37 19.22
N VAL A 52 7.55 -10.27 18.69
CA VAL A 52 8.35 -10.28 17.46
C VAL A 52 9.57 -11.18 17.63
N ALA A 53 10.30 -11.04 18.74
CA ALA A 53 11.51 -11.83 18.98
C ALA A 53 11.23 -13.32 19.23
N ALA A 54 10.16 -13.64 19.97
CA ALA A 54 9.84 -15.02 20.31
C ALA A 54 9.30 -15.84 19.13
N ASN A 55 8.70 -15.21 18.14
CA ASN A 55 8.06 -15.87 17.01
C ASN A 55 8.77 -15.62 15.67
N ASP A 56 9.94 -15.01 15.69
CA ASP A 56 10.72 -14.66 14.48
C ASP A 56 9.85 -13.91 13.43
N VAL A 57 9.10 -12.91 13.90
CA VAL A 57 8.17 -12.15 13.05
C VAL A 57 8.97 -11.23 12.13
N PHE A 58 8.70 -11.29 10.83
CA PHE A 58 9.34 -10.42 9.84
C PHE A 58 8.41 -9.29 9.32
N LEU A 59 7.09 -9.42 9.53
CA LEU A 59 6.10 -8.50 8.99
C LEU A 59 5.02 -8.16 10.03
N LEU A 60 4.73 -6.85 10.17
CA LEU A 60 3.56 -6.34 10.88
C LEU A 60 2.59 -5.75 9.86
N VAL A 61 1.35 -6.21 9.90
CA VAL A 61 0.25 -5.65 9.10
C VAL A 61 -0.62 -4.78 9.99
N SER A 62 -0.78 -3.50 9.64
CA SER A 62 -1.67 -2.57 10.31
C SER A 62 -2.94 -2.37 9.50
N ASP A 63 -4.12 -2.58 10.08
CA ASP A 63 -5.40 -2.27 9.42
C ASP A 63 -5.66 -0.75 9.31
N ALA A 64 -4.82 0.06 9.91
CA ALA A 64 -4.86 1.51 9.81
C ALA A 64 -3.99 2.04 8.68
N MET A 65 -4.42 3.16 8.08
CA MET A 65 -3.60 3.86 7.09
C MET A 65 -2.46 4.59 7.81
N LEU A 66 -1.24 4.10 7.64
CA LEU A 66 -0.04 4.70 8.22
C LEU A 66 0.52 5.80 7.32
N SER A 67 0.99 6.90 7.91
CA SER A 67 1.84 7.84 7.18
C SER A 67 3.23 7.22 6.91
N PRO A 68 3.97 7.68 5.89
CA PRO A 68 5.33 7.19 5.64
C PRO A 68 6.27 7.32 6.83
N ILE A 69 6.12 8.38 7.62
CA ILE A 69 6.92 8.61 8.83
C ILE A 69 6.55 7.61 9.92
N GLN A 70 5.26 7.40 10.15
CA GLN A 70 4.79 6.41 11.13
C GLN A 70 5.26 5.01 10.78
N GLN A 71 5.12 4.60 9.52
CA GLN A 71 5.61 3.31 9.05
C GLN A 71 7.12 3.16 9.31
N ARG A 72 7.94 4.12 8.84
CA ARG A 72 9.40 4.10 9.01
C ARG A 72 9.80 4.04 10.48
N ASN A 73 9.11 4.80 11.34
CA ASN A 73 9.43 4.82 12.76
C ASN A 73 9.04 3.51 13.45
N LEU A 74 7.93 2.89 13.05
CA LEU A 74 7.54 1.55 13.51
C LEU A 74 8.55 0.49 13.05
N GLU A 75 8.96 0.51 11.77
CA GLU A 75 9.98 -0.41 11.25
C GLU A 75 11.30 -0.29 12.01
N LYS A 76 11.72 0.95 12.32
CA LYS A 76 12.92 1.19 13.15
C LYS A 76 12.77 0.67 14.58
N ALA A 77 11.60 0.90 15.19
CA ALA A 77 11.35 0.51 16.58
C ALA A 77 11.21 -1.00 16.74
N LEU A 78 10.51 -1.66 15.82
CA LEU A 78 10.25 -3.10 15.86
C LEU A 78 11.30 -3.94 15.13
N LYS A 79 12.14 -3.31 14.29
CA LYS A 79 13.16 -3.96 13.42
C LYS A 79 12.58 -4.99 12.46
N ILE A 80 11.34 -4.83 12.05
CA ILE A 80 10.64 -5.67 11.09
C ILE A 80 9.98 -4.80 10.02
N LYS A 81 9.56 -5.43 8.91
CA LYS A 81 8.75 -4.76 7.88
C LYS A 81 7.38 -4.38 8.43
N VAL A 82 6.88 -3.21 8.06
CA VAL A 82 5.53 -2.76 8.43
C VAL A 82 4.79 -2.36 7.16
N ILE A 83 3.59 -2.89 6.97
CA ILE A 83 2.70 -2.51 5.88
C ILE A 83 1.33 -2.11 6.43
N ASP A 84 0.63 -1.26 5.70
CA ASP A 84 -0.76 -0.94 6.00
C ASP A 84 -1.72 -1.81 5.17
N ARG A 85 -3.03 -1.70 5.48
CA ARG A 85 -4.07 -2.43 4.76
C ARG A 85 -4.01 -2.22 3.24
N THR A 86 -3.72 -1.00 2.79
CA THR A 86 -3.65 -0.70 1.35
C THR A 86 -2.53 -1.46 0.67
N ALA A 87 -1.35 -1.50 1.28
CA ALA A 87 -0.23 -2.28 0.77
C ALA A 87 -0.55 -3.78 0.74
N LEU A 88 -1.15 -4.33 1.81
CA LEU A 88 -1.58 -5.72 1.86
C LEU A 88 -2.54 -6.08 0.71
N ILE A 89 -3.55 -5.25 0.46
CA ILE A 89 -4.50 -5.47 -0.63
C ILE A 89 -3.80 -5.42 -2.01
N LEU A 90 -2.84 -4.52 -2.18
CA LEU A 90 -2.07 -4.44 -3.42
C LEU A 90 -1.23 -5.71 -3.66
N GLU A 91 -0.61 -6.25 -2.61
CA GLU A 91 0.12 -7.54 -2.71
C GLU A 91 -0.83 -8.69 -3.12
N ILE A 92 -2.02 -8.77 -2.52
CA ILE A 92 -3.04 -9.77 -2.89
C ILE A 92 -3.41 -9.66 -4.37
N PHE A 93 -3.64 -8.45 -4.86
CA PHE A 93 -3.94 -8.24 -6.27
C PHE A 93 -2.75 -8.55 -7.17
N GLY A 94 -1.53 -8.27 -6.71
CA GLY A 94 -0.29 -8.61 -7.39
C GLY A 94 -0.17 -10.10 -7.67
N GLU A 95 -0.39 -10.91 -6.64
CA GLU A 95 -0.33 -12.37 -6.76
C GLU A 95 -1.45 -12.95 -7.63
N ARG A 96 -2.65 -12.39 -7.55
CA ARG A 96 -3.82 -12.88 -8.29
C ARG A 96 -3.91 -12.39 -9.73
N ALA A 97 -3.17 -11.37 -10.12
CA ALA A 97 -3.20 -10.81 -11.47
C ALA A 97 -2.53 -11.74 -12.49
N GLN A 98 -3.31 -12.55 -13.18
CA GLN A 98 -2.80 -13.46 -14.20
C GLN A 98 -2.79 -12.84 -15.61
N THR A 99 -3.71 -11.92 -15.90
CA THR A 99 -3.81 -11.28 -17.22
C THR A 99 -2.82 -10.13 -17.36
N SER A 100 -2.36 -9.87 -18.59
CA SER A 100 -1.48 -8.71 -18.87
C SER A 100 -2.12 -7.39 -18.45
N GLU A 101 -3.41 -7.20 -18.69
CA GLU A 101 -4.13 -6.01 -18.24
C GLU A 101 -4.20 -5.93 -16.70
N GLY A 102 -4.50 -7.05 -16.02
CA GLY A 102 -4.54 -7.10 -14.56
C GLY A 102 -3.19 -6.73 -13.94
N LYS A 103 -2.09 -7.25 -14.50
CA LYS A 103 -0.73 -6.90 -14.06
C LYS A 103 -0.44 -5.40 -14.23
N LEU A 104 -0.79 -4.82 -15.37
CA LEU A 104 -0.62 -3.37 -15.60
C LEU A 104 -1.49 -2.53 -14.65
N GLN A 105 -2.72 -2.96 -14.35
CA GLN A 105 -3.60 -2.27 -13.39
C GLN A 105 -3.03 -2.30 -11.97
N VAL A 106 -2.53 -3.44 -11.53
CA VAL A 106 -1.89 -3.61 -10.22
C VAL A 106 -0.62 -2.78 -10.14
N GLU A 107 0.23 -2.83 -11.17
CA GLU A 107 1.46 -2.01 -11.22
C GLU A 107 1.14 -0.51 -11.17
N LEU A 108 0.10 -0.06 -11.89
CA LEU A 108 -0.38 1.32 -11.81
C LEU A 108 -0.82 1.70 -10.39
N ALA A 109 -1.53 0.81 -9.71
CA ALA A 109 -1.98 1.04 -8.34
C ALA A 109 -0.80 1.10 -7.35
N HIS A 110 0.18 0.20 -7.47
CA HIS A 110 1.42 0.22 -6.69
C HIS A 110 2.20 1.52 -6.87
N LEU A 111 2.44 1.95 -8.11
CA LEU A 111 3.15 3.19 -8.40
C LEU A 111 2.41 4.42 -7.86
N THR A 112 1.08 4.44 -7.97
CA THR A 112 0.25 5.52 -7.44
C THR A 112 0.33 5.57 -5.90
N TYR A 113 0.31 4.41 -5.26
CA TYR A 113 0.50 4.29 -3.81
C TYR A 113 1.89 4.78 -3.38
N GLN A 114 2.96 4.32 -4.02
CA GLN A 114 4.34 4.76 -3.77
C GLN A 114 4.49 6.27 -3.95
N ARG A 115 3.94 6.82 -5.04
CA ARG A 115 3.95 8.26 -5.30
C ARG A 115 3.30 9.06 -4.17
N SER A 116 2.14 8.60 -3.69
CA SER A 116 1.42 9.26 -2.59
C SER A 116 2.23 9.27 -1.29
N ARG A 117 3.06 8.25 -1.08
CA ARG A 117 3.93 8.13 0.09
C ARG A 117 5.16 9.02 -0.01
N LEU A 118 5.75 9.19 -1.18
CA LEU A 118 6.85 10.13 -1.42
C LEU A 118 6.41 11.57 -1.15
N VAL A 119 5.26 11.99 -1.68
CA VAL A 119 4.73 13.35 -1.48
C VAL A 119 4.47 13.65 0.00
N ARG A 120 3.87 12.70 0.74
CA ARG A 120 3.59 12.88 2.18
C ARG A 120 4.86 12.89 3.04
N SER A 121 5.91 12.19 2.64
CA SER A 121 7.21 12.25 3.31
C SER A 121 7.83 13.65 3.21
N TRP A 122 7.63 14.32 2.09
CA TRP A 122 8.26 15.60 1.82
C TRP A 122 7.63 16.76 2.58
N THR A 123 6.31 16.85 2.61
CA THR A 123 5.60 17.89 3.36
C THR A 123 5.91 17.89 4.86
N HIS A 124 6.29 16.73 5.42
CA HIS A 124 6.74 16.64 6.80
C HIS A 124 8.21 17.05 7.01
N LEU A 125 9.08 16.82 6.04
CA LEU A 125 10.47 17.25 6.08
C LEU A 125 10.62 18.78 5.99
N GLU A 126 9.79 19.44 5.17
CA GLU A 126 9.72 20.90 5.09
C GLU A 126 9.29 21.52 6.41
N ARG A 127 8.26 20.95 7.06
CA ARG A 127 7.77 21.46 8.36
C ARG A 127 8.77 21.30 9.50
N GLN A 128 9.64 20.29 9.44
CA GLN A 128 10.68 20.07 10.47
C GLN A 128 11.91 20.96 10.29
N ARG A 129 12.13 21.51 9.11
CA ARG A 129 13.24 22.40 8.79
C ARG A 129 12.87 23.88 8.91
N GLY A 130 12.22 24.31 9.95
CA GLY A 130 11.93 25.71 10.27
C GLY A 130 12.65 26.74 9.38
N GLY A 131 11.98 27.21 8.35
CA GLY A 131 12.08 28.57 7.80
C GLY A 131 13.39 29.09 7.22
N ALA A 132 14.44 28.33 7.02
CA ALA A 132 15.65 28.79 6.32
C ALA A 132 15.65 28.28 4.89
N GLY A 133 14.99 29.03 4.02
CA GLY A 133 14.71 28.74 2.64
C GLY A 133 15.93 28.61 1.73
N PHE A 134 15.66 28.33 0.49
CA PHE A 134 16.36 28.62 -0.76
C PHE A 134 17.50 27.71 -1.22
N LEU A 135 17.98 26.75 -0.47
CA LEU A 135 18.96 25.79 -0.99
C LEU A 135 18.41 24.37 -0.80
N GLY A 136 17.72 23.87 -1.83
CA GLY A 136 17.30 22.47 -1.93
C GLY A 136 18.51 21.56 -1.69
N GLY A 137 18.50 20.79 -0.59
CA GLY A 137 19.58 19.88 -0.27
C GLY A 137 19.63 18.70 -1.26
N PRO A 138 20.73 17.93 -1.32
CA PRO A 138 20.86 16.78 -2.23
C PRO A 138 19.74 15.75 -2.08
N GLY A 139 19.14 15.64 -0.89
CA GLY A 139 17.98 14.75 -0.65
C GLY A 139 16.68 15.22 -1.32
N GLU A 140 16.47 16.52 -1.47
CA GLU A 140 15.30 17.07 -2.18
C GLU A 140 15.37 16.76 -3.67
N LYS A 141 16.55 16.93 -4.28
CA LYS A 141 16.78 16.59 -5.69
C LYS A 141 16.54 15.10 -5.95
N GLN A 142 16.95 14.22 -5.03
CA GLN A 142 16.76 12.78 -5.18
C GLN A 142 15.27 12.39 -5.13
N ILE A 143 14.50 12.92 -4.19
CA ILE A 143 13.07 12.65 -4.08
C ILE A 143 12.30 13.18 -5.29
N GLU A 144 12.71 14.32 -5.83
CA GLU A 144 12.10 14.90 -7.03
C GLU A 144 12.39 14.06 -8.28
N LEU A 145 13.61 13.52 -8.39
CA LEU A 145 13.98 12.55 -9.42
C LEU A 145 13.17 11.25 -9.29
N ASP A 146 13.08 10.70 -8.09
CA ASP A 146 12.31 9.48 -7.83
C ASP A 146 10.83 9.68 -8.18
N LYS A 147 10.27 10.85 -7.85
CA LYS A 147 8.91 11.21 -8.20
C LYS A 147 8.71 11.28 -9.72
N ARG A 148 9.64 11.92 -10.45
CA ARG A 148 9.59 12.00 -11.91
C ARG A 148 9.66 10.61 -12.53
N LEU A 149 10.55 9.75 -12.07
CA LEU A 149 10.67 8.37 -12.54
C LEU A 149 9.38 7.57 -12.34
N ILE A 150 8.69 7.77 -11.21
CA ILE A 150 7.40 7.13 -10.95
C ILE A 150 6.32 7.72 -11.86
N ASP A 151 6.28 9.04 -12.05
CA ASP A 151 5.32 9.70 -12.92
C ASP A 151 5.48 9.25 -14.39
N ASP A 152 6.71 9.12 -14.88
CA ASP A 152 7.00 8.60 -16.23
C ASP A 152 6.52 7.15 -16.40
N LYS A 153 6.76 6.30 -15.39
CA LYS A 153 6.25 4.92 -15.40
C LYS A 153 4.71 4.89 -15.41
N ILE A 154 4.06 5.72 -14.59
CA ILE A 154 2.60 5.83 -14.56
C ILE A 154 2.05 6.24 -15.93
N ILE A 155 2.67 7.21 -16.60
CA ILE A 155 2.27 7.66 -17.94
C ILE A 155 2.40 6.52 -18.95
N LYS A 156 3.52 5.78 -18.91
CA LYS A 156 3.76 4.64 -19.79
C LYS A 156 2.70 3.55 -19.61
N ILE A 157 2.45 3.14 -18.36
CA ILE A 157 1.45 2.09 -18.07
C ILE A 157 0.05 2.53 -18.49
N LYS A 158 -0.33 3.79 -18.26
CA LYS A 158 -1.63 4.32 -18.72
C LYS A 158 -1.77 4.22 -20.25
N LYS A 159 -0.73 4.52 -21.00
CA LYS A 159 -0.73 4.37 -22.47
C LYS A 159 -0.86 2.90 -22.89
N GLU A 160 -0.22 1.98 -22.20
CA GLU A 160 -0.35 0.54 -22.47
C GLU A 160 -1.75 0.03 -22.14
N LEU A 161 -2.33 0.43 -21.00
CA LEU A 161 -3.72 0.10 -20.66
C LEU A 161 -4.73 0.63 -21.69
N GLU A 162 -4.53 1.82 -22.20
CA GLU A 162 -5.40 2.39 -23.24
C GLU A 162 -5.32 1.58 -24.53
N LYS A 163 -4.15 1.11 -24.95
CA LYS A 163 -3.99 0.20 -26.09
C LYS A 163 -4.76 -1.12 -25.88
N VAL A 164 -4.61 -1.73 -24.69
CA VAL A 164 -5.34 -2.97 -24.36
C VAL A 164 -6.84 -2.75 -24.40
N LYS A 165 -7.33 -1.64 -23.83
CA LYS A 165 -8.75 -1.26 -23.85
C LYS A 165 -9.28 -1.09 -25.27
N ASN A 166 -8.53 -0.40 -26.13
CA ASN A 166 -8.91 -0.20 -27.53
C ASN A 166 -8.95 -1.53 -28.30
N THR A 167 -7.96 -2.40 -28.13
CA THR A 167 -7.94 -3.73 -28.73
C THR A 167 -9.13 -4.57 -28.29
N ARG A 168 -9.45 -4.58 -27.01
CA ARG A 168 -10.64 -5.27 -26.47
C ARG A 168 -11.95 -4.67 -27.01
N GLY A 169 -12.01 -3.33 -27.16
CA GLY A 169 -13.15 -2.65 -27.75
C GLY A 169 -13.42 -3.13 -29.19
N LEU A 170 -12.38 -3.21 -30.01
CA LEU A 170 -12.47 -3.72 -31.38
C LEU A 170 -12.91 -5.19 -31.42
N GLN A 171 -12.32 -6.05 -30.59
CA GLN A 171 -12.70 -7.46 -30.50
C GLN A 171 -14.15 -7.64 -30.01
N ARG A 172 -14.60 -6.81 -29.07
CA ARG A 172 -15.98 -6.83 -28.58
C ARG A 172 -16.97 -6.38 -29.64
N SER A 173 -16.66 -5.32 -30.37
CA SER A 173 -17.46 -4.81 -31.48
C SER A 173 -17.67 -5.88 -32.55
N ASN A 174 -16.62 -6.63 -32.90
CA ASN A 174 -16.72 -7.72 -33.86
C ASN A 174 -17.59 -8.87 -33.38
N ARG A 175 -17.52 -9.21 -32.10
CA ARG A 175 -18.40 -10.25 -31.49
C ARG A 175 -19.86 -9.81 -31.40
N GLN A 176 -20.13 -8.52 -31.21
CA GLN A 176 -21.50 -7.99 -31.17
C GLN A 176 -22.23 -8.06 -32.53
N LYS A 177 -21.49 -8.18 -33.63
CA LYS A 177 -22.06 -8.36 -34.97
C LYS A 177 -22.60 -9.77 -35.17
N VAL A 178 -22.26 -10.72 -34.32
CA VAL A 178 -22.71 -12.12 -34.43
C VAL A 178 -23.98 -12.25 -33.57
N PRO A 179 -25.11 -12.77 -34.13
CA PRO A 179 -26.42 -12.80 -33.47
C PRO A 179 -26.58 -13.93 -32.42
N TYR A 180 -25.54 -14.19 -31.63
CA TYR A 180 -25.62 -15.17 -30.55
C TYR A 180 -25.89 -14.49 -29.18
N PRO A 181 -26.71 -15.12 -28.31
CA PRO A 181 -26.92 -14.60 -26.97
C PRO A 181 -25.62 -14.61 -26.16
N VAL A 182 -25.37 -13.51 -25.42
CA VAL A 182 -24.23 -13.44 -24.49
C VAL A 182 -24.69 -13.97 -23.14
N VAL A 183 -24.12 -15.08 -22.69
CA VAL A 183 -24.37 -15.67 -21.38
C VAL A 183 -23.15 -15.39 -20.49
N ALA A 184 -23.39 -14.81 -19.30
CA ALA A 184 -22.40 -14.71 -18.25
C ALA A 184 -22.51 -15.94 -17.34
N LEU A 185 -21.39 -16.65 -17.14
CA LEU A 185 -21.25 -17.77 -16.22
C LEU A 185 -20.56 -17.30 -14.96
#